data_e181eb7e580a8d0c1c49f7ee98b642e7
#
_entry.id   e181eb7e580a8d0c1c49f7ee98b642e7
#
_cell.length_a   1.000
_cell.length_b   1.000
_cell.length_c   1.000
_cell.angle_alpha   90.00
_cell.angle_beta   90.00
_cell.angle_gamma   90.00
#
_symmetry.space_group_name_H-M   'P 1'
#
loop_
_entity.id
_entity.type
_entity.pdbx_description
1 polymer ?
#
loop_
_entity_poly.entity_id
_entity_poly.type
_entity_poly.pdbx_seq_one_letter_code
_entity_poly.pdbx_strand_id
1 'polypeptide(L)'
;GTSEIELGSVYSAELGISLFSDVDRYSLEDAQIALDFHMALPDGNVEDIPMGIFYVAEANRKIRTLELKAYDGMLRFEKAYKKEQSSGYPYDFLNIMCNDCKVSLAQTQAEIEVLPNGTELLGVYPDNDIETWRDFLHYLSQALGCFAFINRDGKLQLVKYGESPVCSVNSTNRYSSSVSALVTRYTAISSTHRRTNTAEYYA
;
A
#
# COMPACT_ATOMS: atom_id res chain seq x y z
N GLY A 1 -6.97 -4.98 -11.72
CA GLY A 1 -6.58 -3.74 -11.08
C GLY A 1 -7.16 -2.56 -11.83
N THR A 2 -7.57 -1.55 -11.13
CA THR A 2 -7.99 -0.28 -11.73
C THR A 2 -6.79 0.37 -12.40
N SER A 3 -6.96 0.94 -13.58
CA SER A 3 -5.91 1.65 -14.33
C SER A 3 -5.59 3.03 -13.76
N GLU A 4 -6.34 3.48 -12.76
CA GLU A 4 -6.22 4.80 -12.14
C GLU A 4 -5.82 4.67 -10.68
N ILE A 5 -4.95 5.58 -10.23
CA ILE A 5 -4.58 5.71 -8.82
C ILE A 5 -5.62 6.62 -8.15
N GLU A 6 -6.42 6.03 -7.28
CA GLU A 6 -7.42 6.75 -6.51
C GLU A 6 -6.91 7.06 -5.10
N LEU A 7 -7.29 8.23 -4.56
CA LEU A 7 -7.01 8.56 -3.15
C LEU A 7 -7.60 7.49 -2.23
N GLY A 8 -6.82 7.10 -1.25
CA GLY A 8 -7.18 6.02 -0.33
C GLY A 8 -6.84 4.62 -0.85
N SER A 9 -6.37 4.48 -2.08
CA SER A 9 -5.97 3.16 -2.60
C SER A 9 -4.88 2.53 -1.73
N VAL A 10 -5.08 1.25 -1.42
CA VAL A 10 -4.16 0.42 -0.63
C VAL A 10 -3.62 -0.68 -1.53
N TYR A 11 -2.37 -0.50 -1.96
CA TYR A 11 -1.73 -1.38 -2.92
C TYR A 11 -1.00 -2.53 -2.25
N SER A 12 -1.10 -3.72 -2.85
CA SER A 12 -0.32 -4.89 -2.50
C SER A 12 0.47 -5.35 -3.70
N ALA A 13 1.75 -5.63 -3.51
CA ALA A 13 2.59 -6.22 -4.54
C ALA A 13 2.50 -7.75 -4.49
N GLU A 14 2.52 -8.37 -5.68
CA GLU A 14 2.53 -9.82 -5.85
C GLU A 14 3.85 -10.26 -6.47
N LEU A 15 4.44 -11.31 -5.93
CA LEU A 15 5.62 -11.99 -6.46
C LEU A 15 5.25 -13.39 -6.95
N GLY A 16 5.43 -13.64 -8.25
CA GLY A 16 5.40 -14.98 -8.83
C GLY A 16 6.82 -15.45 -9.13
N ILE A 17 7.24 -16.59 -8.59
CA ILE A 17 8.58 -17.13 -8.81
C ILE A 17 8.53 -18.64 -9.06
N SER A 18 9.37 -19.12 -10.00
CA SER A 18 9.56 -20.52 -10.30
C SER A 18 11.01 -20.92 -10.06
N LEU A 19 11.22 -21.90 -9.21
CA LEU A 19 12.55 -22.36 -8.80
C LEU A 19 12.72 -23.84 -9.08
N PHE A 20 13.97 -24.27 -9.38
CA PHE A 20 14.35 -25.66 -9.23
C PHE A 20 14.78 -25.90 -7.77
N SER A 21 13.97 -26.61 -7.01
CA SER A 21 14.20 -26.81 -5.58
C SER A 21 13.57 -28.10 -5.10
N ASP A 22 14.23 -28.77 -4.17
CA ASP A 22 13.72 -29.95 -3.47
C ASP A 22 13.07 -29.61 -2.12
N VAL A 23 12.97 -28.33 -1.77
CA VAL A 23 12.34 -27.86 -0.52
C VAL A 23 10.90 -28.36 -0.46
N ASP A 24 10.50 -28.91 0.68
CA ASP A 24 9.12 -29.30 0.91
C ASP A 24 8.20 -28.08 0.91
N ARG A 25 7.17 -28.12 0.05
CA ARG A 25 6.21 -27.02 -0.05
C ARG A 25 5.51 -26.69 1.28
N TYR A 26 5.29 -27.69 2.13
CA TYR A 26 4.63 -27.49 3.42
C TYR A 26 5.52 -26.76 4.44
N SER A 27 6.85 -26.78 4.26
CA SER A 27 7.76 -26.01 5.10
C SER A 27 7.80 -24.52 4.74
N LEU A 28 7.10 -24.12 3.67
CA LEU A 28 7.06 -22.74 3.19
C LEU A 28 5.81 -21.98 3.65
N GLU A 29 4.98 -22.56 4.49
CA GLU A 29 3.87 -21.86 5.11
C GLU A 29 4.41 -20.66 5.91
N ASP A 30 3.88 -19.45 5.60
CA ASP A 30 4.34 -18.18 6.17
C ASP A 30 5.83 -17.83 5.93
N ALA A 31 6.50 -18.52 5.04
CA ALA A 31 7.89 -18.22 4.71
C ALA A 31 8.03 -16.82 4.12
N GLN A 32 9.09 -16.15 4.52
CA GLN A 32 9.44 -14.81 4.03
C GLN A 32 10.48 -14.90 2.91
N ILE A 33 10.25 -14.15 1.84
CA ILE A 33 11.18 -13.99 0.71
C ILE A 33 11.66 -12.55 0.70
N ALA A 34 12.95 -12.31 0.91
CA ALA A 34 13.60 -11.06 0.57
C ALA A 34 14.09 -11.16 -0.87
N LEU A 35 13.67 -10.25 -1.71
CA LEU A 35 14.03 -10.21 -3.13
C LEU A 35 14.95 -9.03 -3.40
N ASP A 36 16.15 -9.33 -3.92
CA ASP A 36 17.12 -8.33 -4.35
C ASP A 36 17.41 -8.48 -5.84
N PHE A 37 17.60 -7.37 -6.53
CA PHE A 37 18.06 -7.33 -7.91
C PHE A 37 19.55 -6.97 -7.93
N HIS A 38 20.39 -7.89 -8.44
CA HIS A 38 21.82 -7.69 -8.60
C HIS A 38 22.12 -7.04 -9.94
N MET A 39 22.49 -5.77 -9.92
CA MET A 39 22.82 -5.00 -11.11
C MET A 39 24.34 -4.92 -11.30
N ALA A 40 24.85 -5.49 -12.40
CA ALA A 40 26.24 -5.34 -12.77
C ALA A 40 26.49 -3.93 -13.34
N LEU A 41 27.45 -3.22 -12.78
CA LEU A 41 27.85 -1.88 -13.20
C LEU A 41 28.98 -1.93 -14.23
N PRO A 42 29.16 -0.88 -15.08
CA PRO A 42 30.21 -0.84 -16.09
C PRO A 42 31.65 -0.90 -15.54
N ASP A 43 31.84 -0.55 -14.27
CA ASP A 43 33.13 -0.62 -13.56
C ASP A 43 33.45 -2.02 -13.01
N GLY A 44 32.56 -3.00 -13.22
CA GLY A 44 32.71 -4.37 -12.73
C GLY A 44 32.18 -4.62 -11.32
N ASN A 45 31.67 -3.59 -10.65
CA ASN A 45 30.98 -3.73 -9.38
C ASN A 45 29.56 -4.28 -9.57
N VAL A 46 28.99 -4.81 -8.47
CA VAL A 46 27.58 -5.23 -8.40
C VAL A 46 26.89 -4.37 -7.37
N GLU A 47 25.75 -3.82 -7.74
CA GLU A 47 24.86 -3.11 -6.83
C GLU A 47 23.63 -3.98 -6.54
N ASP A 48 23.35 -4.18 -5.25
CA ASP A 48 22.19 -4.93 -4.78
C ASP A 48 21.04 -3.96 -4.51
N ILE A 49 19.98 -4.08 -5.29
CA ILE A 49 18.81 -3.23 -5.20
C ILE A 49 17.67 -4.03 -4.54
N PRO A 50 17.26 -3.71 -3.31
CA PRO A 50 16.15 -4.39 -2.67
C PRO A 50 14.87 -4.14 -3.45
N MET A 51 14.17 -5.23 -3.79
CA MET A 51 12.91 -5.20 -4.54
C MET A 51 11.69 -5.36 -3.64
N GLY A 52 11.86 -5.91 -2.43
CA GLY A 52 10.81 -6.03 -1.45
C GLY A 52 10.90 -7.30 -0.60
N ILE A 53 10.01 -7.34 0.38
CA ILE A 53 9.82 -8.46 1.30
C ILE A 53 8.42 -9.04 1.06
N PHE A 54 8.36 -10.34 0.75
CA PHE A 54 7.13 -11.03 0.39
C PHE A 54 6.90 -12.23 1.31
N TYR A 55 5.65 -12.61 1.50
CA TYR A 55 5.22 -13.76 2.30
C TYR A 55 4.53 -14.76 1.41
N VAL A 56 4.96 -16.02 1.48
CA VAL A 56 4.43 -17.10 0.63
C VAL A 56 2.98 -17.37 0.99
N ALA A 57 2.10 -17.24 0.00
CA ALA A 57 0.69 -17.57 0.10
C ALA A 57 0.37 -18.92 -0.55
N GLU A 58 1.05 -19.26 -1.64
CA GLU A 58 0.83 -20.51 -2.36
C GLU A 58 2.18 -21.13 -2.77
N ALA A 59 2.29 -22.44 -2.63
CA ALA A 59 3.45 -23.22 -3.05
C ALA A 59 2.99 -24.47 -3.81
N ASN A 60 3.26 -24.52 -5.12
CA ASN A 60 2.86 -25.60 -6.00
C ASN A 60 4.09 -26.32 -6.55
N ARG A 61 4.14 -27.66 -6.40
CA ARG A 61 5.23 -28.47 -6.94
C ARG A 61 4.81 -29.15 -8.25
N LYS A 62 5.66 -28.97 -9.26
CA LYS A 62 5.59 -29.69 -10.53
C LYS A 62 6.92 -30.43 -10.72
N ILE A 63 6.93 -31.74 -10.67
CA ILE A 63 8.09 -32.67 -10.81
C ILE A 63 9.39 -32.11 -10.19
N ARG A 64 10.08 -31.16 -10.85
CA ARG A 64 11.35 -30.56 -10.41
C ARG A 64 11.24 -29.04 -10.15
N THR A 65 10.09 -28.45 -10.40
CA THR A 65 9.90 -27.01 -10.26
C THR A 65 8.96 -26.72 -9.09
N LEU A 66 9.35 -25.80 -8.24
CA LEU A 66 8.53 -25.22 -7.20
C LEU A 66 8.06 -23.84 -7.67
N GLU A 67 6.75 -23.68 -7.80
CA GLU A 67 6.12 -22.41 -8.16
C GLU A 67 5.58 -21.78 -6.87
N LEU A 68 6.02 -20.56 -6.58
CA LEU A 68 5.60 -19.81 -5.42
C LEU A 68 4.82 -18.58 -5.86
N LYS A 69 3.75 -18.28 -5.13
CA LYS A 69 3.03 -17.03 -5.18
C LYS A 69 3.11 -16.39 -3.81
N ALA A 70 3.61 -15.18 -3.74
CA ALA A 70 3.81 -14.46 -2.50
C ALA A 70 3.29 -13.04 -2.61
N TYR A 71 2.90 -12.46 -1.49
CA TYR A 71 2.42 -11.08 -1.39
C TYR A 71 3.27 -10.31 -0.39
N ASP A 72 3.31 -9.00 -0.56
CA ASP A 72 3.96 -8.13 0.41
C ASP A 72 3.23 -8.10 1.77
N GLY A 73 3.73 -7.31 2.72
CA GLY A 73 3.15 -7.19 4.05
C GLY A 73 1.71 -6.68 4.10
N MET A 74 1.15 -6.19 2.98
CA MET A 74 -0.24 -5.73 2.93
C MET A 74 -1.24 -6.87 3.14
N LEU A 75 -0.90 -8.11 2.81
CA LEU A 75 -1.72 -9.28 3.10
C LEU A 75 -2.06 -9.40 4.60
N ARG A 76 -1.20 -8.94 5.49
CA ARG A 76 -1.42 -8.99 6.94
C ARG A 76 -2.51 -8.04 7.42
N PHE A 77 -2.83 -7.01 6.62
CA PHE A 77 -3.92 -6.07 6.90
C PHE A 77 -5.31 -6.63 6.57
N GLU A 78 -5.41 -7.81 5.92
CA GLU A 78 -6.68 -8.55 5.79
C GLU A 78 -7.18 -9.10 7.14
N LYS A 79 -6.42 -8.94 8.21
CA LYS A 79 -6.83 -9.27 9.57
C LYS A 79 -8.07 -8.49 9.99
N ALA A 80 -9.02 -9.16 10.65
CA ALA A 80 -10.25 -8.55 11.11
C ALA A 80 -10.02 -7.35 12.04
N TYR A 81 -10.67 -6.24 11.76
CA TYR A 81 -10.70 -5.05 12.62
C TYR A 81 -11.67 -5.26 13.78
N LYS A 82 -11.19 -5.12 15.02
CA LYS A 82 -11.96 -5.44 16.23
C LYS A 82 -12.93 -4.36 16.71
N LYS A 83 -13.02 -3.23 16.00
CA LYS A 83 -13.93 -2.10 16.31
C LYS A 83 -13.83 -1.56 17.75
N GLU A 84 -12.68 -1.68 18.40
CA GLU A 84 -12.48 -1.28 19.80
C GLU A 84 -12.30 0.23 19.96
N GLN A 85 -11.91 0.92 18.89
CA GLN A 85 -11.57 2.35 18.95
C GLN A 85 -12.54 3.19 18.12
N SER A 86 -13.24 4.09 18.81
CA SER A 86 -14.25 4.96 18.18
C SER A 86 -13.69 6.32 17.71
N SER A 87 -12.53 6.74 18.22
CA SER A 87 -11.86 7.98 17.82
C SER A 87 -10.36 7.92 18.14
N GLY A 88 -9.57 8.67 17.40
CA GLY A 88 -8.12 8.77 17.59
C GLY A 88 -7.46 9.70 16.59
N TYR A 89 -6.21 10.02 16.82
CA TYR A 89 -5.39 10.72 15.83
C TYR A 89 -4.87 9.74 14.77
N PRO A 90 -4.63 10.21 13.54
CA PRO A 90 -4.17 9.35 12.45
C PRO A 90 -2.94 8.51 12.79
N TYR A 91 -1.93 9.11 13.43
CA TYR A 91 -0.73 8.40 13.83
C TYR A 91 -1.00 7.27 14.84
N ASP A 92 -1.93 7.48 15.79
CA ASP A 92 -2.30 6.46 16.77
C ASP A 92 -3.00 5.28 16.09
N PHE A 93 -3.92 5.55 15.15
CA PHE A 93 -4.57 4.51 14.36
C PHE A 93 -3.56 3.70 13.54
N LEU A 94 -2.61 4.38 12.89
CA LEU A 94 -1.54 3.71 12.13
C LEU A 94 -0.68 2.81 13.02
N ASN A 95 -0.31 3.26 14.21
CA ASN A 95 0.46 2.45 15.15
C ASN A 95 -0.31 1.23 15.64
N ILE A 96 -1.60 1.40 15.99
CA ILE A 96 -2.43 0.28 16.45
C ILE A 96 -2.55 -0.79 15.37
N MET A 97 -2.89 -0.40 14.13
CA MET A 97 -3.00 -1.36 13.03
C MET A 97 -1.66 -2.01 12.68
N CYS A 98 -0.57 -1.24 12.65
CA CYS A 98 0.77 -1.75 12.36
C CYS A 98 1.23 -2.77 13.42
N ASN A 99 0.98 -2.48 14.70
CA ASN A 99 1.29 -3.40 15.80
C ASN A 99 0.45 -4.69 15.71
N ASP A 100 -0.85 -4.56 15.44
CA ASP A 100 -1.74 -5.72 15.33
C ASP A 100 -1.41 -6.59 14.10
N CYS A 101 -1.09 -5.96 12.97
CA CYS A 101 -0.68 -6.63 11.73
C CYS A 101 0.80 -7.05 11.70
N LYS A 102 1.61 -6.68 12.71
CA LYS A 102 3.06 -6.94 12.79
C LYS A 102 3.83 -6.43 11.55
N VAL A 103 3.47 -5.24 11.11
CA VAL A 103 4.15 -4.50 10.04
C VAL A 103 4.60 -3.17 10.63
N SER A 104 5.84 -2.77 10.38
CA SER A 104 6.34 -1.49 10.88
C SER A 104 5.81 -0.33 10.02
N LEU A 105 5.57 0.83 10.64
CA LEU A 105 5.31 2.08 9.92
C LEU A 105 6.64 2.68 9.47
N ALA A 106 6.71 3.15 8.23
CA ALA A 106 7.92 3.78 7.69
C ALA A 106 8.11 5.21 8.19
N GLN A 107 7.00 5.92 8.44
CA GLN A 107 6.99 7.34 8.77
C GLN A 107 6.94 7.57 10.28
N THR A 108 7.56 8.65 10.70
CA THR A 108 7.48 9.20 12.06
C THR A 108 6.15 9.92 12.28
N GLN A 109 5.82 10.20 13.54
CA GLN A 109 4.64 10.99 13.89
C GLN A 109 4.63 12.35 13.19
N ALA A 110 5.75 13.07 13.19
CA ALA A 110 5.85 14.39 12.57
C ALA A 110 5.59 14.35 11.04
N GLU A 111 5.99 13.26 10.36
CA GLU A 111 5.72 13.09 8.93
C GLU A 111 4.25 12.77 8.63
N ILE A 112 3.54 12.13 9.55
CA ILE A 112 2.10 11.90 9.44
C ILE A 112 1.32 13.18 9.75
N GLU A 113 1.73 13.94 10.76
CA GLU A 113 1.06 15.17 11.18
C GLU A 113 1.06 16.28 10.12
N VAL A 114 2.01 16.28 9.17
CA VAL A 114 2.04 17.24 8.05
C VAL A 114 1.13 16.85 6.89
N LEU A 115 0.53 15.65 6.92
CA LEU A 115 -0.46 15.24 5.92
C LEU A 115 -1.79 15.98 6.16
N PRO A 116 -2.67 16.10 5.15
CA PRO A 116 -4.03 16.60 5.35
C PRO A 116 -4.72 15.87 6.51
N ASN A 117 -5.37 16.60 7.39
CA ASN A 117 -6.02 16.07 8.60
C ASN A 117 -5.10 15.25 9.54
N GLY A 118 -3.77 15.31 9.39
CA GLY A 118 -2.81 14.51 10.15
C GLY A 118 -2.82 14.79 11.66
N THR A 119 -3.27 15.96 12.08
CA THR A 119 -3.43 16.39 13.49
C THR A 119 -4.87 16.40 13.96
N GLU A 120 -5.83 16.01 13.12
CA GLU A 120 -7.25 16.05 13.48
C GLU A 120 -7.66 14.80 14.26
N LEU A 121 -8.56 14.99 15.23
CA LEU A 121 -9.20 13.88 15.94
C LEU A 121 -10.28 13.26 15.03
N LEU A 122 -9.99 12.11 14.47
CA LEU A 122 -10.90 11.39 13.58
C LEU A 122 -11.82 10.46 14.39
N GLY A 123 -13.09 10.42 14.02
CA GLY A 123 -14.08 9.49 14.56
C GLY A 123 -14.36 8.33 13.61
N VAL A 124 -14.52 7.13 14.18
CA VAL A 124 -14.99 5.96 13.44
C VAL A 124 -16.49 5.82 13.67
N TYR A 125 -17.26 5.91 12.59
CA TYR A 125 -18.71 5.78 12.70
C TYR A 125 -19.08 4.32 13.07
N PRO A 126 -19.91 4.09 14.11
CA PRO A 126 -20.21 2.73 14.60
C PRO A 126 -20.89 1.82 13.57
N ASP A 127 -21.72 2.40 12.72
CA ASP A 127 -22.43 1.68 11.64
C ASP A 127 -21.67 1.84 10.32
N ASN A 128 -20.45 1.29 10.28
CA ASN A 128 -19.57 1.29 9.12
C ASN A 128 -19.42 -0.11 8.53
N ASP A 129 -18.90 -0.19 7.33
CA ASP A 129 -18.62 -1.41 6.56
C ASP A 129 -17.16 -1.89 6.67
N ILE A 130 -16.42 -1.41 7.67
CA ILE A 130 -15.03 -1.79 7.91
C ILE A 130 -15.00 -3.19 8.54
N GLU A 131 -14.46 -4.15 7.84
CA GLU A 131 -14.29 -5.54 8.31
C GLU A 131 -12.83 -5.84 8.65
N THR A 132 -11.88 -5.29 7.89
CA THR A 132 -10.45 -5.56 8.01
C THR A 132 -9.66 -4.29 8.33
N TRP A 133 -8.41 -4.45 8.78
CA TRP A 133 -7.49 -3.33 8.89
C TRP A 133 -7.18 -2.68 7.54
N ARG A 134 -7.28 -3.44 6.44
CA ARG A 134 -7.09 -2.90 5.10
C ARG A 134 -8.22 -1.94 4.71
N ASP A 135 -9.46 -2.26 5.05
CA ASP A 135 -10.59 -1.35 4.85
C ASP A 135 -10.41 -0.08 5.69
N PHE A 136 -9.99 -0.24 6.95
CA PHE A 136 -9.70 0.90 7.81
C PHE A 136 -8.60 1.78 7.23
N LEU A 137 -7.50 1.18 6.77
CA LEU A 137 -6.39 1.88 6.14
C LEU A 137 -6.82 2.63 4.88
N HIS A 138 -7.74 2.06 4.09
CA HIS A 138 -8.31 2.71 2.91
C HIS A 138 -9.00 4.03 3.29
N TYR A 139 -9.92 4.00 4.25
CA TYR A 139 -10.62 5.21 4.71
C TYR A 139 -9.69 6.21 5.38
N LEU A 140 -8.74 5.74 6.19
CA LEU A 140 -7.75 6.61 6.81
C LEU A 140 -6.86 7.29 5.75
N SER A 141 -6.42 6.55 4.75
CA SER A 141 -5.62 7.09 3.65
C SER A 141 -6.41 8.13 2.83
N GLN A 142 -7.72 7.93 2.61
CA GLN A 142 -8.59 8.95 2.02
C GLN A 142 -8.65 10.22 2.86
N ALA A 143 -8.84 10.09 4.18
CA ALA A 143 -8.90 11.22 5.10
C ALA A 143 -7.58 12.01 5.11
N LEU A 144 -6.44 11.32 4.91
CA LEU A 144 -5.10 11.91 4.83
C LEU A 144 -4.72 12.39 3.42
N GLY A 145 -5.59 12.24 2.43
CA GLY A 145 -5.30 12.61 1.04
C GLY A 145 -4.15 11.81 0.42
N CYS A 146 -3.98 10.56 0.83
CA CYS A 146 -2.86 9.70 0.50
C CYS A 146 -3.30 8.40 -0.18
N PHE A 147 -2.32 7.62 -0.60
CA PHE A 147 -2.45 6.20 -0.85
C PHE A 147 -1.39 5.44 -0.03
N ALA A 148 -1.65 4.17 0.27
CA ALA A 148 -0.82 3.36 1.13
C ALA A 148 -0.29 2.13 0.39
N PHE A 149 0.94 1.74 0.70
CA PHE A 149 1.61 0.56 0.15
C PHE A 149 2.70 0.07 1.11
N ILE A 150 3.21 -1.12 0.86
CA ILE A 150 4.39 -1.64 1.56
C ILE A 150 5.62 -1.28 0.74
N ASN A 151 6.55 -0.55 1.34
CA ASN A 151 7.79 -0.16 0.69
C ASN A 151 8.78 -1.35 0.58
N ARG A 152 9.90 -1.13 -0.09
CA ARG A 152 10.90 -2.19 -0.33
C ARG A 152 11.55 -2.75 0.94
N ASP A 153 11.50 -2.00 2.04
CA ASP A 153 11.95 -2.45 3.37
C ASP A 153 10.87 -3.24 4.13
N GLY A 154 9.73 -3.52 3.51
CA GLY A 154 8.61 -4.23 4.12
C GLY A 154 7.81 -3.42 5.13
N LYS A 155 7.89 -2.08 5.08
CA LYS A 155 7.19 -1.17 6.00
C LYS A 155 5.98 -0.54 5.32
N LEU A 156 4.92 -0.30 6.08
CA LEU A 156 3.79 0.51 5.62
C LEU A 156 4.23 1.94 5.39
N GLN A 157 3.92 2.48 4.22
CA GLN A 157 4.21 3.85 3.84
C GLN A 157 2.99 4.51 3.22
N LEU A 158 2.71 5.76 3.64
CA LEU A 158 1.68 6.61 3.06
C LEU A 158 2.35 7.66 2.16
N VAL A 159 1.79 7.86 0.96
CA VAL A 159 2.31 8.85 0.01
C VAL A 159 1.15 9.70 -0.49
N LYS A 160 1.30 11.01 -0.40
CA LYS A 160 0.39 11.96 -1.03
C LYS A 160 0.79 12.22 -2.48
N TYR A 161 -0.13 12.69 -3.29
CA TYR A 161 0.22 13.22 -4.61
C TYR A 161 1.21 14.38 -4.45
N GLY A 162 2.30 14.32 -5.22
CA GLY A 162 3.29 15.40 -5.26
C GLY A 162 2.80 16.57 -6.13
N GLU A 163 3.19 17.76 -5.76
CA GLU A 163 2.94 18.98 -6.53
C GLU A 163 4.01 19.20 -7.61
N SER A 164 5.15 18.55 -7.45
CA SER A 164 6.30 18.66 -8.36
C SER A 164 6.57 17.34 -9.08
N PRO A 165 6.98 17.37 -10.35
CA PRO A 165 7.36 16.17 -11.07
C PRO A 165 8.57 15.49 -10.44
N VAL A 166 8.51 14.17 -10.25
CA VAL A 166 9.59 13.36 -9.66
C VAL A 166 10.72 13.14 -10.67
N CYS A 167 10.39 13.05 -11.97
CA CYS A 167 11.36 12.92 -13.05
C CYS A 167 10.84 13.59 -14.32
N SER A 168 11.76 13.93 -15.22
CA SER A 168 11.45 14.42 -16.55
C SER A 168 11.83 13.38 -17.60
N VAL A 169 10.86 13.02 -18.44
CA VAL A 169 11.04 12.06 -19.54
C VAL A 169 10.99 12.83 -20.85
N ASN A 170 12.06 12.77 -21.63
CA ASN A 170 12.16 13.44 -22.92
C ASN A 170 12.50 12.43 -24.05
N SER A 171 12.69 12.93 -25.28
CA SER A 171 12.96 12.09 -26.44
C SER A 171 14.27 11.31 -26.37
N THR A 172 15.21 11.69 -25.50
CA THR A 172 16.52 11.03 -25.39
C THR A 172 16.53 9.88 -24.39
N ASN A 173 15.59 9.85 -23.45
CA ASN A 173 15.52 8.85 -22.39
C ASN A 173 14.23 7.99 -22.44
N ARG A 174 13.59 7.91 -23.62
CA ARG A 174 12.44 7.04 -23.89
C ARG A 174 12.52 6.42 -25.28
N TYR A 175 12.06 5.19 -25.41
CA TYR A 175 11.93 4.51 -26.71
C TYR A 175 10.62 4.87 -27.42
N SER A 176 9.53 4.80 -26.69
CA SER A 176 8.19 5.13 -27.20
C SER A 176 7.35 5.69 -26.07
N SER A 177 6.30 6.40 -26.41
CA SER A 177 5.31 6.85 -25.46
C SER A 177 3.93 6.79 -26.07
N SER A 178 2.96 6.32 -25.31
CA SER A 178 1.54 6.54 -25.57
C SER A 178 0.96 7.22 -24.35
N VAL A 179 0.06 8.16 -24.57
CA VAL A 179 -0.69 8.82 -23.51
C VAL A 179 -2.17 8.53 -23.76
N SER A 180 -2.81 7.84 -22.82
CA SER A 180 -4.26 7.81 -22.71
C SER A 180 -4.66 8.59 -21.47
N ALA A 181 -5.46 9.61 -21.64
CA ALA A 181 -5.98 10.39 -20.54
C ALA A 181 -7.51 10.34 -20.56
N LEU A 182 -8.11 9.92 -19.45
CA LEU A 182 -9.50 10.24 -19.16
C LEU A 182 -9.56 11.70 -18.74
N VAL A 183 -10.17 12.55 -19.56
CA VAL A 183 -10.41 13.94 -19.22
C VAL A 183 -11.73 14.02 -18.44
N THR A 184 -11.69 13.63 -17.17
CA THR A 184 -12.83 13.84 -16.26
C THR A 184 -12.62 15.16 -15.53
N ARG A 185 -13.55 16.09 -15.71
CA ARG A 185 -13.55 17.35 -14.98
C ARG A 185 -14.63 17.29 -13.91
N TYR A 186 -14.21 17.25 -12.65
CA TYR A 186 -15.12 17.41 -11.53
C TYR A 186 -15.48 18.89 -11.37
N THR A 187 -16.77 19.20 -11.35
CA THR A 187 -17.27 20.57 -11.22
C THR A 187 -17.82 20.87 -9.84
N ALA A 188 -18.09 19.85 -9.03
CA ALA A 188 -18.57 20.01 -7.67
C ALA A 188 -18.33 18.74 -6.84
N ILE A 189 -18.26 18.90 -5.53
CA ILE A 189 -18.26 17.84 -4.55
C ILE A 189 -19.48 18.02 -3.66
N SER A 190 -20.23 16.94 -3.38
CA SER A 190 -21.26 16.95 -2.37
C SER A 190 -20.84 16.04 -1.20
N SER A 191 -20.99 16.54 0.01
CA SER A 191 -20.77 15.77 1.22
C SER A 191 -22.04 15.77 2.06
N THR A 192 -22.45 14.59 2.54
CA THR A 192 -23.62 14.44 3.40
C THR A 192 -23.18 14.14 4.82
N HIS A 193 -23.56 15.01 5.76
CA HIS A 193 -23.32 14.77 7.17
C HIS A 193 -24.33 13.74 7.69
N ARG A 194 -23.89 12.51 7.97
CA ARG A 194 -24.78 11.39 8.36
C ARG A 194 -25.64 11.68 9.58
N ARG A 195 -25.11 12.41 10.56
CA ARG A 195 -25.80 12.71 11.83
C ARG A 195 -26.99 13.67 11.65
N THR A 196 -26.87 14.62 10.73
CA THR A 196 -27.90 15.65 10.46
C THR A 196 -28.65 15.42 9.16
N ASN A 197 -28.21 14.46 8.35
CA ASN A 197 -28.67 14.22 6.98
C ASN A 197 -28.65 15.49 6.11
N THR A 198 -27.70 16.38 6.38
CA THR A 198 -27.50 17.64 5.65
C THR A 198 -26.44 17.42 4.57
N ALA A 199 -26.73 17.76 3.34
CA ALA A 199 -25.78 17.73 2.23
C ALA A 199 -25.21 19.13 2.01
N GLU A 200 -23.88 19.20 1.88
CA GLU A 200 -23.16 20.42 1.50
C GLU A 200 -22.59 20.23 0.09
N TYR A 201 -22.67 21.27 -0.73
CA TYR A 201 -22.19 21.28 -2.12
C TYR A 201 -21.09 22.32 -2.27
N TYR A 202 -19.96 21.89 -2.79
CA TYR A 202 -18.80 22.72 -3.08
C TYR A 202 -18.57 22.72 -4.59
N ALA A 203 -18.72 23.89 -5.23
CA ALA A 203 -18.56 24.09 -6.67
C ALA A 203 -17.24 24.81 -7.00
#